data_6732fd3e2fba0376ec7e147be2718d68
#
_entry.id   6732fd3e2fba0376ec7e147be2718d68
#
_cell.length_a   1.000
_cell.length_b   1.000
_cell.length_c   1.000
_cell.angle_alpha   90.00
_cell.angle_beta   90.00
_cell.angle_gamma   90.00
#
_symmetry.space_group_name_H-M   'P 1'
#
loop_
_entity.id
_entity.type
_entity.pdbx_description
1 polymer ?
#
loop_
_entity_poly.entity_id
_entity_poly.type
_entity_poly.pdbx_seq_one_letter_code
_entity_poly.pdbx_strand_id
1 'polypeptide(L)'
;MLTLDEAKTLALKELSKLASKYELACYDERTQCKRYGWILLYNSRQYIETGDFLHSLGGNGPVVVMHDGAVHVLGTAKNLDATIADFEQARGLS
;
A
#
# COMPACT_ATOMS: atom_id res chain seq x y z
N MET A 1 -7.65 16.25 9.33
CA MET A 1 -6.55 15.69 8.52
C MET A 1 -6.27 14.25 8.95
N LEU A 2 -6.06 13.37 8.01
CA LEU A 2 -5.79 11.97 8.28
C LEU A 2 -4.42 11.79 8.95
N THR A 3 -4.33 10.83 9.89
CA THR A 3 -3.05 10.40 10.45
C THR A 3 -2.55 9.18 9.68
N LEU A 4 -1.27 8.83 9.86
CA LEU A 4 -0.71 7.62 9.25
C LEU A 4 -1.46 6.36 9.72
N ASP A 5 -1.81 6.27 10.99
CA ASP A 5 -2.54 5.13 11.52
C ASP A 5 -3.92 5.01 10.88
N GLU A 6 -4.62 6.12 10.69
CA GLU A 6 -5.89 6.13 9.98
C GLU A 6 -5.71 5.72 8.51
N ALA A 7 -4.63 6.18 7.87
CA ALA A 7 -4.33 5.81 6.49
C ALA A 7 -4.10 4.29 6.36
N LYS A 8 -3.34 3.70 7.29
CA LYS A 8 -3.13 2.25 7.32
C LYS A 8 -4.45 1.49 7.48
N THR A 9 -5.31 1.96 8.36
CA THR A 9 -6.63 1.34 8.58
C THR A 9 -7.46 1.37 7.31
N LEU A 10 -7.49 2.50 6.62
CA LEU A 10 -8.24 2.62 5.37
C LEU A 10 -7.66 1.70 4.28
N ALA A 11 -6.34 1.65 4.16
CA ALA A 11 -5.68 0.79 3.19
C ALA A 11 -6.00 -0.67 3.45
N LEU A 12 -5.86 -1.13 4.68
CA LEU A 12 -6.11 -2.53 5.05
C LEU A 12 -7.58 -2.90 4.85
N LYS A 13 -8.49 -1.97 5.11
CA LYS A 13 -9.92 -2.20 4.87
C LYS A 13 -10.20 -2.43 3.39
N GLU A 14 -9.63 -1.62 2.51
CA GLU A 14 -9.79 -1.81 1.07
C GLU A 14 -9.14 -3.11 0.59
N LEU A 15 -7.94 -3.41 1.09
CA LEU A 15 -7.21 -4.61 0.69
C LEU A 15 -7.87 -5.89 1.18
N SER A 16 -8.54 -5.86 2.32
CA SER A 16 -9.23 -7.05 2.85
C SER A 16 -10.38 -7.50 1.95
N LYS A 17 -10.93 -6.61 1.14
CA LYS A 17 -11.95 -6.95 0.16
C LYS A 17 -11.37 -7.75 -0.99
N LEU A 18 -10.08 -7.58 -1.27
CA LEU A 18 -9.38 -8.24 -2.38
C LEU A 18 -8.71 -9.54 -1.94
N ALA A 19 -8.31 -9.65 -0.67
CA ALA A 19 -7.56 -10.78 -0.13
C ALA A 19 -8.11 -11.19 1.23
N SER A 20 -9.39 -11.57 1.27
CA SER A 20 -10.09 -11.87 2.52
C SER A 20 -9.57 -13.11 3.25
N LYS A 21 -8.78 -13.97 2.59
CA LYS A 21 -8.23 -15.18 3.20
C LYS A 21 -7.01 -14.93 4.09
N TYR A 22 -6.45 -13.72 4.01
CA TYR A 22 -5.19 -13.41 4.68
C TYR A 22 -5.37 -12.25 5.64
N GLU A 23 -4.70 -12.33 6.78
CA GLU A 23 -4.54 -11.17 7.63
C GLU A 23 -3.41 -10.33 7.04
N LEU A 24 -3.69 -9.07 6.72
CA LEU A 24 -2.76 -8.19 6.03
C LEU A 24 -2.15 -7.19 7.00
N ALA A 25 -0.91 -6.79 6.72
CA ALA A 25 -0.22 -5.77 7.49
C ALA A 25 0.66 -4.93 6.56
N CYS A 26 0.98 -3.72 6.98
CA CYS A 26 1.85 -2.82 6.23
C CYS A 26 3.29 -2.94 6.72
N TYR A 27 4.24 -2.71 5.81
CA TYR A 27 5.65 -2.57 6.16
C TYR A 27 5.88 -1.15 6.67
N ASP A 28 6.01 -0.98 7.98
CA ASP A 28 6.20 0.35 8.57
C ASP A 28 7.46 1.04 8.06
N GLU A 29 8.57 0.29 7.96
CA GLU A 29 9.86 0.82 7.53
C GLU A 29 9.90 1.18 6.04
N ARG A 30 8.90 0.78 5.27
CA ARG A 30 8.82 1.06 3.83
C ARG A 30 7.78 2.08 3.47
N THR A 31 7.09 2.63 4.46
CA THR A 31 6.08 3.66 4.26
C THR A 31 6.74 4.94 3.79
N GLN A 32 6.19 5.54 2.74
CA GLN A 32 6.67 6.83 2.23
C GLN A 32 5.65 7.92 2.54
N CYS A 33 6.12 9.01 3.14
CA CYS A 33 5.30 10.21 3.34
C CYS A 33 5.41 11.11 2.12
N LYS A 34 4.28 11.47 1.54
CA LYS A 34 4.22 12.38 0.39
C LYS A 34 3.39 13.60 0.76
N ARG A 35 3.54 14.65 -0.04
CA ARG A 35 2.79 15.89 0.15
C ARG A 35 1.27 15.63 0.09
N TYR A 36 0.84 14.69 -0.74
CA TYR A 36 -0.56 14.36 -0.96
C TYR A 36 -1.09 13.24 -0.07
N GLY A 37 -0.22 12.56 0.67
CA GLY A 37 -0.62 11.43 1.51
C GLY A 37 0.52 10.47 1.77
N TRP A 38 0.23 9.17 1.73
CA TRP A 38 1.20 8.13 2.04
C TRP A 38 1.19 7.05 0.99
N ILE A 39 2.36 6.45 0.79
CA ILE A 39 2.50 5.25 -0.03
C ILE A 39 2.83 4.10 0.91
N LEU A 40 1.97 3.09 0.94
CA LEU A 40 2.08 1.96 1.85
C LEU A 40 2.40 0.69 1.06
N LEU A 41 3.28 -0.13 1.61
CA LEU A 41 3.56 -1.46 1.10
C LEU A 41 3.03 -2.48 2.09
N TYR A 42 2.46 -3.57 1.59
CA TYR A 42 1.80 -4.55 2.43
C TYR A 42 2.11 -5.98 2.00
N ASN A 43 1.87 -6.91 2.91
CA ASN A 43 1.90 -8.34 2.63
C ASN A 43 1.06 -9.05 3.69
N SER A 44 1.00 -10.39 3.64
CA SER A 44 0.35 -11.11 4.73
C SER A 44 1.14 -10.88 6.02
N ARG A 45 0.44 -10.81 7.15
CA ARG A 45 1.10 -10.65 8.45
C ARG A 45 2.08 -11.79 8.71
N GLN A 46 1.71 -13.03 8.36
CA GLN A 46 2.59 -14.19 8.55
C GLN A 46 3.90 -14.04 7.79
N TYR A 47 3.84 -13.59 6.55
CA TYR A 47 5.06 -13.38 5.77
C TYR A 47 5.94 -12.28 6.39
N ILE A 48 5.33 -11.18 6.81
CA ILE A 48 6.07 -10.06 7.42
C ILE A 48 6.77 -10.50 8.71
N GLU A 49 6.11 -11.34 9.51
CA GLU A 49 6.64 -11.79 10.80
C GLU A 49 7.69 -12.89 10.66
N THR A 50 7.51 -13.81 9.70
CA THR A 50 8.35 -15.02 9.59
C THR A 50 9.32 -15.01 8.42
N GLY A 51 9.01 -14.24 7.36
CA GLY A 51 9.79 -14.29 6.12
C GLY A 51 9.58 -15.54 5.29
N ASP A 52 8.59 -16.35 5.63
CA ASP A 52 8.32 -17.62 4.93
C ASP A 52 7.57 -17.37 3.63
N PHE A 53 8.20 -17.69 2.50
CA PHE A 53 7.63 -17.48 1.17
C PHE A 53 6.28 -18.18 0.95
N LEU A 54 5.98 -19.21 1.71
CA LEU A 54 4.68 -19.89 1.61
C LEU A 54 3.52 -18.96 1.98
N HIS A 55 3.78 -17.94 2.77
CA HIS A 55 2.78 -16.98 3.22
C HIS A 55 2.84 -15.66 2.45
N SER A 56 3.76 -15.53 1.49
CA SER A 56 3.88 -14.31 0.71
C SER A 56 2.74 -14.17 -0.31
N LEU A 57 2.19 -12.97 -0.39
CA LEU A 57 1.21 -12.64 -1.42
C LEU A 57 1.93 -12.21 -2.68
N GLY A 58 1.55 -12.81 -3.82
CA GLY A 58 2.03 -12.36 -5.11
C GLY A 58 1.18 -11.20 -5.64
N GLY A 59 1.77 -10.33 -6.46
CA GLY A 59 1.03 -9.29 -7.15
C GLY A 59 0.54 -8.13 -6.28
N ASN A 60 1.14 -7.95 -5.10
CA ASN A 60 0.75 -6.88 -4.18
C ASN A 60 1.53 -5.60 -4.48
N GLY A 61 0.92 -4.71 -5.26
CA GLY A 61 1.50 -3.41 -5.57
C GLY A 61 1.34 -2.41 -4.42
N PRO A 62 1.91 -1.20 -4.57
CA PRO A 62 1.79 -0.17 -3.54
C PRO A 62 0.36 0.35 -3.42
N VAL A 63 0.02 0.86 -2.24
CA VAL A 63 -1.27 1.49 -1.98
C VAL A 63 -1.02 2.95 -1.63
N VAL A 64 -1.73 3.85 -2.31
CA VAL A 64 -1.66 5.27 -2.02
C VAL A 64 -2.89 5.67 -1.24
N VAL A 65 -2.69 6.30 -0.08
CA VAL A 65 -3.79 6.88 0.71
C VAL A 65 -3.60 8.39 0.71
N MET A 66 -4.56 9.09 0.13
CA MET A 66 -4.54 10.55 0.06
C MET A 66 -5.01 11.15 1.39
N HIS A 67 -4.66 12.40 1.64
CA HIS A 67 -5.06 13.10 2.87
C HIS A 67 -6.58 13.22 3.04
N ASP A 68 -7.33 13.17 1.95
CA ASP A 68 -8.80 13.21 1.98
C ASP A 68 -9.44 11.85 2.23
N GLY A 69 -8.64 10.80 2.39
CA GLY A 69 -9.11 9.44 2.63
C GLY A 69 -9.28 8.57 1.40
N ALA A 70 -9.01 9.11 0.20
CA ALA A 70 -9.07 8.30 -1.03
C ALA A 70 -7.96 7.26 -1.04
N VAL A 71 -8.30 6.01 -1.39
CA VAL A 71 -7.37 4.89 -1.44
C VAL A 71 -7.22 4.39 -2.87
N HIS A 72 -5.98 4.29 -3.34
CA HIS A 72 -5.67 3.81 -4.69
C HIS A 72 -4.72 2.62 -4.60
N VAL A 73 -5.17 1.46 -5.06
CA VAL A 73 -4.34 0.25 -5.12
C VAL A 73 -3.67 0.20 -6.49
N LEU A 74 -2.35 0.31 -6.51
CA LEU A 74 -1.59 0.37 -7.75
C LEU A 74 -1.15 -1.02 -8.20
N GLY A 75 -0.75 -1.13 -9.48
CA GLY A 75 -0.34 -2.41 -10.05
C GLY A 75 1.13 -2.74 -9.84
N THR A 76 1.54 -3.88 -10.37
CA THR A 76 2.92 -4.39 -10.26
C THR A 76 3.58 -4.59 -11.62
N ALA A 77 3.01 -4.01 -12.68
CA ALA A 77 3.55 -4.17 -14.05
C ALA A 77 4.92 -3.50 -14.21
N LYS A 78 5.22 -2.49 -13.39
CA LYS A 78 6.49 -1.78 -13.37
C LYS A 78 7.11 -1.85 -11.98
N ASN A 79 8.36 -1.45 -11.85
CA ASN A 79 8.99 -1.37 -10.53
C ASN A 79 8.30 -0.28 -9.69
N LEU A 80 8.59 -0.30 -8.39
CA LEU A 80 7.91 0.58 -7.43
C LEU A 80 8.04 2.05 -7.81
N ASP A 81 9.25 2.52 -8.09
CA ASP A 81 9.49 3.93 -8.38
C ASP A 81 8.77 4.38 -9.64
N ALA A 82 8.77 3.55 -10.70
CA ALA A 82 8.08 3.86 -11.95
C ALA A 82 6.56 3.88 -11.74
N THR A 83 6.03 2.95 -10.94
CA THR A 83 4.60 2.89 -10.63
C THR A 83 4.16 4.15 -9.90
N ILE A 84 4.93 4.58 -8.91
CA ILE A 84 4.64 5.80 -8.15
C ILE A 84 4.74 7.03 -9.05
N ALA A 85 5.77 7.11 -9.88
CA ALA A 85 5.98 8.23 -10.80
C ALA A 85 4.80 8.35 -11.78
N ASP A 86 4.34 7.24 -12.34
CA ASP A 86 3.20 7.22 -13.24
C ASP A 86 1.92 7.72 -12.56
N PHE A 87 1.70 7.29 -11.31
CA PHE A 87 0.55 7.74 -10.52
C PHE A 87 0.62 9.25 -10.30
N GLU A 88 1.78 9.76 -9.88
CA GLU A 88 1.97 11.18 -9.61
C GLU A 88 1.79 12.02 -10.87
N GLN A 89 2.35 11.57 -11.98
CA GLN A 89 2.27 12.28 -13.26
C GLN A 89 0.83 12.32 -13.77
N ALA A 90 0.12 11.21 -13.70
CA ALA A 90 -1.26 11.13 -14.18
C ALA A 90 -2.20 12.07 -13.41
N ARG A 91 -1.85 12.41 -12.17
CA ARG A 91 -2.66 13.26 -11.29
C ARG A 91 -2.08 14.64 -11.06
N GLY A 92 -0.95 14.95 -11.69
CA GLY A 92 -0.32 16.26 -11.53
C GLY A 92 0.23 16.51 -10.13
N LEU A 93 0.72 15.46 -9.48
CA LEU A 93 1.19 15.52 -8.09
C LEU A 93 2.71 15.65 -7.93
N SER A 94 3.44 15.51 -9.01
CA SER A 94 4.91 15.58 -8.97
C SER A 94 5.44 17.00 -8.84
#